data_3b1e8a32b60d9b8f523c3a7d87789b24
#
_entry.id   3b1e8a32b60d9b8f523c3a7d87789b24
#
_cell.length_a   1.000
_cell.length_b   1.000
_cell.length_c   1.000
_cell.angle_alpha   90.00
_cell.angle_beta   90.00
_cell.angle_gamma   90.00
#
_symmetry.space_group_name_H-M   'P 1'
#
loop_
_entity.id
_entity.type
_entity.pdbx_description
1 polymer ?
#
loop_
_entity_poly.entity_id
_entity_poly.type
_entity_poly.pdbx_seq_one_letter_code
_entity_poly.pdbx_strand_id
1 'polypeptide(L)'
;FLNRETIDAFAKYAEFCFEEYKDEVTYWFTFNEVWPIATNQYIEGTFPPCITYDITKAVQSMHGMMVAHAKAVCAYKAHNYKGYIGIIHSLETKYPLNENDPKDVYAAKKEDVLANQFLLDATFLGYYTDETLKIINELVHLNNGTFEYDPADIEIMKKAAKENDYLGMNHYQSHFIKAY
;
A
#
# COMPACT_ATOMS: atom_id res chain seq x y z
N PHE A 1 -7.21 -1.39 9.18
CA PHE A 1 -5.94 -2.11 9.13
C PHE A 1 -4.87 -1.58 10.10
N LEU A 2 -5.24 -0.65 10.99
CA LEU A 2 -4.37 -0.25 12.10
C LEU A 2 -4.27 -1.33 13.19
N ASN A 3 -5.27 -2.22 13.28
CA ASN A 3 -5.31 -3.29 14.26
C ASN A 3 -4.81 -4.61 13.66
N ARG A 4 -3.92 -5.29 14.37
CA ARG A 4 -3.35 -6.58 13.98
C ARG A 4 -4.42 -7.66 13.78
N GLU A 5 -5.43 -7.69 14.64
CA GLU A 5 -6.55 -8.63 14.53
C GLU A 5 -7.30 -8.49 13.20
N THR A 6 -7.44 -7.26 12.68
CA THR A 6 -8.08 -7.00 11.38
C THR A 6 -7.24 -7.57 10.23
N ILE A 7 -5.91 -7.46 10.31
CA ILE A 7 -4.99 -8.04 9.33
C ILE A 7 -5.15 -9.57 9.28
N ASP A 8 -5.17 -10.20 10.45
CA ASP A 8 -5.32 -11.65 10.58
C ASP A 8 -6.72 -12.14 10.18
N ALA A 9 -7.75 -11.38 10.51
CA ALA A 9 -9.12 -11.67 10.08
C ALA A 9 -9.29 -11.57 8.55
N PHE A 10 -8.66 -10.58 7.92
CA PHE A 10 -8.66 -10.46 6.46
C PHE A 10 -7.99 -11.66 5.78
N ALA A 11 -6.85 -12.11 6.29
CA ALA A 11 -6.18 -13.29 5.73
C ALA A 11 -7.05 -14.55 5.81
N LYS A 12 -7.74 -14.77 6.94
CA LYS A 12 -8.69 -15.88 7.11
C LYS A 12 -9.89 -15.76 6.17
N TYR A 13 -10.42 -14.55 6.00
CA TYR A 13 -11.52 -14.28 5.08
C TYR A 13 -11.10 -14.58 3.63
N ALA A 14 -9.91 -14.11 3.24
CA ALA A 14 -9.37 -14.37 1.90
C ALA A 14 -9.21 -15.88 1.66
N GLU A 15 -8.64 -16.61 2.61
CA GLU A 15 -8.47 -18.08 2.54
C GLU A 15 -9.81 -18.80 2.38
N PHE A 16 -10.83 -18.38 3.14
CA PHE A 16 -12.18 -18.90 2.98
C PHE A 16 -12.73 -18.66 1.57
N CYS A 17 -12.58 -17.45 1.03
CA CYS A 17 -13.02 -17.13 -0.33
C CYS A 17 -12.26 -17.95 -1.39
N PHE A 18 -10.96 -18.12 -1.21
CA PHE A 18 -10.16 -18.95 -2.14
C PHE A 18 -10.65 -20.39 -2.17
N GLU A 19 -10.92 -20.97 -1.02
CA GLU A 19 -11.41 -22.36 -0.95
C GLU A 19 -12.80 -22.51 -1.57
N GLU A 20 -13.70 -21.58 -1.28
CA GLU A 20 -15.10 -21.63 -1.74
C GLU A 20 -15.22 -21.43 -3.26
N TYR A 21 -14.41 -20.54 -3.84
CA TYR A 21 -14.55 -20.14 -5.26
C TYR A 21 -13.37 -20.57 -6.15
N LYS A 22 -12.50 -21.48 -5.69
CA LYS A 22 -11.29 -21.92 -6.41
C LYS A 22 -11.53 -22.46 -7.81
N ASP A 23 -12.69 -23.06 -8.06
CA ASP A 23 -13.04 -23.65 -9.36
C ASP A 23 -13.72 -22.63 -10.31
N GLU A 24 -14.12 -21.47 -9.80
CA GLU A 24 -14.87 -20.46 -10.53
C GLU A 24 -14.02 -19.22 -10.84
N VAL A 25 -13.06 -18.87 -9.97
CA VAL A 25 -12.26 -17.66 -10.06
C VAL A 25 -10.82 -17.99 -10.45
N THR A 26 -10.39 -17.48 -11.61
CA THR A 26 -9.02 -17.65 -12.11
C THR A 26 -8.09 -16.54 -11.67
N TYR A 27 -8.57 -15.30 -11.60
CA TYR A 27 -7.77 -14.12 -11.28
C TYR A 27 -8.26 -13.49 -9.99
N TRP A 28 -7.39 -13.48 -8.99
CA TRP A 28 -7.67 -12.92 -7.67
C TRP A 28 -6.87 -11.66 -7.44
N PHE A 29 -7.47 -10.67 -6.83
CA PHE A 29 -6.74 -9.55 -6.25
C PHE A 29 -7.22 -9.31 -4.82
N THR A 30 -6.28 -8.98 -3.95
CA THR A 30 -6.55 -8.85 -2.51
C THR A 30 -7.18 -7.51 -2.17
N PHE A 31 -6.61 -6.43 -2.70
CA PHE A 31 -7.09 -5.07 -2.54
C PHE A 31 -7.20 -4.38 -3.88
N ASN A 32 -8.15 -3.46 -3.96
CA ASN A 32 -8.21 -2.43 -4.98
C ASN A 32 -7.95 -1.08 -4.33
N GLU A 33 -6.88 -0.38 -4.77
CA GLU A 33 -6.58 1.00 -4.43
C GLU A 33 -6.30 1.26 -2.93
N VAL A 34 -5.23 0.69 -2.41
CA VAL A 34 -4.79 0.88 -1.02
C VAL A 34 -4.59 2.37 -0.67
N TRP A 35 -3.97 3.16 -1.56
CA TRP A 35 -3.74 4.59 -1.37
C TRP A 35 -5.04 5.39 -1.18
N PRO A 36 -6.04 5.33 -2.10
CA PRO A 36 -7.33 6.00 -1.91
C PRO A 36 -8.07 5.56 -0.64
N ILE A 37 -7.99 4.29 -0.25
CA ILE A 37 -8.61 3.84 1.00
C ILE A 37 -8.00 4.59 2.19
N ALA A 38 -6.68 4.59 2.31
CA ALA A 38 -5.99 5.21 3.43
C ALA A 38 -6.16 6.73 3.47
N THR A 39 -6.07 7.42 2.31
CA THR A 39 -6.24 8.87 2.24
C THR A 39 -7.65 9.32 2.58
N ASN A 40 -8.65 8.65 2.04
CA ASN A 40 -10.05 8.97 2.34
C ASN A 40 -10.42 8.69 3.80
N GLN A 41 -9.76 7.71 4.46
CA GLN A 41 -9.99 7.40 5.86
C GLN A 41 -9.29 8.37 6.83
N TYR A 42 -8.05 8.79 6.52
CA TYR A 42 -7.18 9.45 7.51
C TYR A 42 -6.61 10.80 7.09
N ILE A 43 -6.70 11.19 5.82
CA ILE A 43 -6.21 12.48 5.33
C ILE A 43 -7.38 13.39 4.94
N GLU A 44 -8.29 12.91 4.10
CA GLU A 44 -9.45 13.66 3.62
C GLU A 44 -10.67 13.52 4.51
N GLY A 45 -10.80 12.41 5.23
CA GLY A 45 -11.90 12.16 6.16
C GLY A 45 -13.25 11.87 5.47
N THR A 46 -13.24 11.46 4.20
CA THR A 46 -14.45 11.17 3.43
C THR A 46 -14.99 9.76 3.66
N PHE A 47 -14.12 8.83 4.10
CA PHE A 47 -14.51 7.47 4.50
C PHE A 47 -14.40 7.31 6.02
N PRO A 48 -15.24 6.44 6.64
CA PRO A 48 -15.08 6.10 8.04
C PRO A 48 -13.65 5.57 8.33
N PRO A 49 -13.02 5.99 9.42
CA PRO A 49 -13.53 6.73 10.59
C PRO A 49 -13.57 8.27 10.44
N CYS A 50 -13.45 8.82 9.24
CA CYS A 50 -13.57 10.25 8.94
C CYS A 50 -12.55 11.12 9.69
N ILE A 51 -11.33 10.63 9.83
CA ILE A 51 -10.20 11.36 10.41
C ILE A 51 -9.55 12.20 9.31
N THR A 52 -9.15 13.43 9.64
CA THR A 52 -8.51 14.34 8.69
C THR A 52 -7.06 14.64 9.08
N TYR A 53 -6.20 14.87 8.09
CA TYR A 53 -4.80 15.31 8.27
C TYR A 53 -3.93 14.40 9.16
N ASP A 54 -4.23 13.11 9.23
CA ASP A 54 -3.46 12.12 10.00
C ASP A 54 -2.64 11.22 9.05
N ILE A 55 -1.52 11.76 8.55
CA ILE A 55 -0.60 11.06 7.66
C ILE A 55 -0.03 9.82 8.34
N THR A 56 0.21 9.88 9.65
CA THR A 56 0.76 8.74 10.41
C THR A 56 -0.17 7.54 10.35
N LYS A 57 -1.48 7.75 10.62
CA LYS A 57 -2.46 6.66 10.50
C LYS A 57 -2.66 6.20 9.06
N ALA A 58 -2.61 7.10 8.08
CA ALA A 58 -2.69 6.72 6.68
C ALA A 58 -1.55 5.75 6.30
N VAL A 59 -0.30 6.12 6.58
CA VAL A 59 0.89 5.28 6.33
C VAL A 59 0.81 3.96 7.08
N GLN A 60 0.45 3.99 8.37
CA GLN A 60 0.32 2.78 9.19
C GLN A 60 -0.79 1.86 8.67
N SER A 61 -1.90 2.42 8.19
CA SER A 61 -3.00 1.66 7.59
C SER A 61 -2.60 1.04 6.25
N MET A 62 -1.87 1.77 5.40
CA MET A 62 -1.31 1.24 4.15
C MET A 62 -0.38 0.05 4.43
N HIS A 63 0.54 0.19 5.38
CA HIS A 63 1.40 -0.92 5.80
C HIS A 63 0.59 -2.13 6.24
N GLY A 64 -0.41 -1.94 7.11
CA GLY A 64 -1.29 -3.02 7.56
C GLY A 64 -2.04 -3.72 6.42
N MET A 65 -2.50 -2.98 5.41
CA MET A 65 -3.11 -3.56 4.21
C MET A 65 -2.11 -4.34 3.37
N MET A 66 -0.85 -3.88 3.25
CA MET A 66 0.20 -4.62 2.55
C MET A 66 0.60 -5.90 3.27
N VAL A 67 0.62 -5.91 4.60
CA VAL A 67 0.81 -7.13 5.40
C VAL A 67 -0.36 -8.10 5.21
N ALA A 68 -1.59 -7.61 5.19
CA ALA A 68 -2.78 -8.42 4.92
C ALA A 68 -2.75 -9.03 3.52
N HIS A 69 -2.36 -8.25 2.51
CA HIS A 69 -2.09 -8.73 1.15
C HIS A 69 -1.06 -9.86 1.16
N ALA A 70 0.08 -9.64 1.80
CA ALA A 70 1.15 -10.63 1.86
C ALA A 70 0.69 -11.94 2.49
N LYS A 71 -0.06 -11.89 3.59
CA LYS A 71 -0.65 -13.08 4.22
C LYS A 71 -1.61 -13.81 3.29
N ALA A 72 -2.46 -13.08 2.57
CA ALA A 72 -3.40 -13.66 1.62
C ALA A 72 -2.68 -14.32 0.43
N VAL A 73 -1.66 -13.69 -0.15
CA VAL A 73 -0.83 -14.28 -1.22
C VAL A 73 -0.17 -15.56 -0.74
N CYS A 74 0.47 -15.52 0.44
CA CYS A 74 1.12 -16.71 1.00
C CYS A 74 0.13 -17.85 1.26
N ALA A 75 -1.08 -17.55 1.76
CA ALA A 75 -2.12 -18.55 1.96
C ALA A 75 -2.59 -19.16 0.62
N TYR A 76 -2.86 -18.32 -0.39
CA TYR A 76 -3.23 -18.79 -1.73
C TYR A 76 -2.21 -19.75 -2.33
N LYS A 77 -0.94 -19.38 -2.27
CA LYS A 77 0.15 -20.22 -2.84
C LYS A 77 0.41 -21.50 -2.05
N ALA A 78 0.19 -21.48 -0.74
CA ALA A 78 0.35 -22.69 0.10
C ALA A 78 -0.65 -23.79 -0.26
N HIS A 79 -1.82 -23.46 -0.77
CA HIS A 79 -2.84 -24.41 -1.21
C HIS A 79 -2.68 -24.89 -2.65
N ASN A 80 -1.72 -24.33 -3.41
CA ASN A 80 -1.50 -24.66 -4.83
C ASN A 80 -2.75 -24.55 -5.71
N TYR A 81 -3.59 -23.53 -5.46
CA TYR A 81 -4.77 -23.27 -6.28
C TYR A 81 -4.39 -22.98 -7.73
N LYS A 82 -5.27 -23.37 -8.65
CA LYS A 82 -5.14 -23.03 -10.06
C LYS A 82 -5.59 -21.58 -10.25
N GLY A 83 -4.72 -20.77 -10.82
CA GLY A 83 -5.04 -19.36 -11.08
C GLY A 83 -3.94 -18.44 -10.58
N TYR A 84 -4.27 -17.16 -10.54
CA TYR A 84 -3.31 -16.09 -10.32
C TYR A 84 -3.80 -15.16 -9.22
N ILE A 85 -2.88 -14.66 -8.40
CA ILE A 85 -3.19 -13.71 -7.32
C ILE A 85 -2.31 -12.47 -7.43
N GLY A 86 -2.91 -11.30 -7.23
CA GLY A 86 -2.21 -10.02 -7.28
C GLY A 86 -2.87 -8.96 -6.42
N ILE A 87 -2.51 -7.72 -6.70
CA ILE A 87 -3.07 -6.51 -6.05
C ILE A 87 -3.31 -5.45 -7.13
N ILE A 88 -4.25 -4.56 -6.89
CA ILE A 88 -4.53 -3.42 -7.78
C ILE A 88 -4.18 -2.12 -7.04
N HIS A 89 -3.31 -1.30 -7.63
CA HIS A 89 -2.98 0.03 -7.12
C HIS A 89 -3.52 1.13 -8.04
N SER A 90 -3.95 2.24 -7.42
CA SER A 90 -4.15 3.51 -8.12
C SER A 90 -2.80 4.22 -8.16
N LEU A 91 -2.23 4.36 -9.33
CA LEU A 91 -0.94 5.00 -9.53
C LEU A 91 -1.14 6.33 -10.28
N GLU A 92 -0.60 7.40 -9.71
CA GLU A 92 -0.74 8.75 -10.24
C GLU A 92 0.64 9.38 -10.41
N THR A 93 0.97 9.82 -11.62
CA THR A 93 2.26 10.47 -11.87
C THR A 93 2.31 11.84 -11.19
N LYS A 94 3.39 12.12 -10.49
CA LYS A 94 3.64 13.40 -9.77
C LYS A 94 4.77 14.16 -10.47
N TYR A 95 4.43 15.26 -11.12
CA TYR A 95 5.39 16.13 -11.79
C TYR A 95 5.65 17.40 -10.95
N PRO A 96 6.90 17.89 -10.87
CA PRO A 96 7.13 19.22 -10.30
C PRO A 96 6.48 20.29 -11.17
N LEU A 97 5.86 21.31 -10.57
CA LEU A 97 5.29 22.42 -11.34
C LEU A 97 6.38 23.19 -12.09
N ASN A 98 7.55 23.35 -11.46
CA ASN A 98 8.75 23.90 -12.06
C ASN A 98 9.92 22.93 -11.90
N GLU A 99 10.33 22.29 -12.99
CA GLU A 99 11.43 21.31 -13.02
C GLU A 99 12.80 21.90 -12.64
N ASN A 100 12.94 23.24 -12.74
CA ASN A 100 14.16 23.94 -12.36
C ASN A 100 14.16 24.43 -10.91
N ASP A 101 13.04 24.30 -10.19
CA ASP A 101 12.97 24.59 -8.76
C ASP A 101 13.18 23.32 -7.93
N PRO A 102 14.30 23.19 -7.20
CA PRO A 102 14.57 22.01 -6.39
C PRO A 102 13.52 21.78 -5.28
N LYS A 103 12.78 22.80 -4.87
CA LYS A 103 11.70 22.64 -3.89
C LYS A 103 10.50 21.94 -4.51
N ASP A 104 10.09 22.34 -5.72
CA ASP A 104 9.01 21.68 -6.45
C ASP A 104 9.37 20.24 -6.80
N VAL A 105 10.61 20.00 -7.23
CA VAL A 105 11.13 18.65 -7.51
C VAL A 105 11.06 17.77 -6.26
N TYR A 106 11.47 18.28 -5.10
CA TYR A 106 11.42 17.51 -3.86
C TYR A 106 10.00 17.31 -3.35
N ALA A 107 9.11 18.29 -3.52
CA ALA A 107 7.70 18.14 -3.19
C ALA A 107 7.02 17.07 -4.03
N ALA A 108 7.24 17.08 -5.36
CA ALA A 108 6.72 16.04 -6.25
C ALA A 108 7.25 14.65 -5.88
N LYS A 109 8.53 14.55 -5.51
CA LYS A 109 9.12 13.28 -5.03
C LYS A 109 8.47 12.78 -3.75
N LYS A 110 8.18 13.65 -2.78
CA LYS A 110 7.49 13.26 -1.53
C LYS A 110 6.09 12.73 -1.81
N GLU A 111 5.35 13.38 -2.68
CA GLU A 111 4.02 12.93 -3.09
C GLU A 111 4.07 11.60 -3.83
N ASP A 112 5.05 11.41 -4.71
CA ASP A 112 5.23 10.14 -5.42
C ASP A 112 5.61 9.00 -4.49
N VAL A 113 6.51 9.24 -3.54
CA VAL A 113 6.87 8.24 -2.54
C VAL A 113 5.67 7.84 -1.69
N LEU A 114 4.87 8.80 -1.25
CA LEU A 114 3.71 8.52 -0.39
C LEU A 114 2.60 7.79 -1.14
N ALA A 115 2.28 8.22 -2.37
CA ALA A 115 1.16 7.68 -3.13
C ALA A 115 1.49 6.39 -3.90
N ASN A 116 2.72 6.29 -4.41
CA ASN A 116 3.11 5.22 -5.32
C ASN A 116 4.23 4.33 -4.75
N GLN A 117 5.42 4.90 -4.50
CA GLN A 117 6.62 4.12 -4.23
C GLN A 117 6.52 3.27 -2.97
N PHE A 118 5.89 3.78 -1.90
CA PHE A 118 5.68 3.04 -0.66
C PHE A 118 4.93 1.71 -0.89
N LEU A 119 3.90 1.74 -1.74
CA LEU A 119 3.11 0.56 -2.08
C LEU A 119 3.84 -0.35 -3.08
N LEU A 120 4.56 0.23 -4.03
CA LEU A 120 5.34 -0.54 -5.01
C LEU A 120 6.52 -1.26 -4.36
N ASP A 121 7.22 -0.62 -3.43
CA ASP A 121 8.28 -1.25 -2.62
C ASP A 121 7.72 -2.47 -1.87
N ALA A 122 6.60 -2.30 -1.17
CA ALA A 122 5.93 -3.38 -0.45
C ALA A 122 5.50 -4.53 -1.38
N THR A 123 4.98 -4.21 -2.57
CA THR A 123 4.46 -5.19 -3.53
C THR A 123 5.58 -6.00 -4.20
N PHE A 124 6.64 -5.34 -4.67
CA PHE A 124 7.66 -5.95 -5.53
C PHE A 124 8.94 -6.32 -4.81
N LEU A 125 9.34 -5.57 -3.79
CA LEU A 125 10.52 -5.86 -3.00
C LEU A 125 10.17 -6.63 -1.72
N GLY A 126 8.97 -6.40 -1.18
CA GLY A 126 8.55 -6.91 0.12
C GLY A 126 9.22 -6.20 1.30
N TYR A 127 9.81 -5.05 1.07
CA TYR A 127 10.40 -4.16 2.08
C TYR A 127 10.42 -2.73 1.55
N TYR A 128 10.65 -1.77 2.40
CA TYR A 128 10.78 -0.36 2.02
C TYR A 128 12.25 -0.01 1.84
N THR A 129 12.59 0.69 0.74
CA THR A 129 13.96 1.18 0.53
C THR A 129 14.33 2.26 1.54
N ASP A 130 15.62 2.47 1.77
CA ASP A 130 16.10 3.54 2.68
C ASP A 130 15.59 4.92 2.26
N GLU A 131 15.47 5.16 0.95
CA GLU A 131 14.95 6.40 0.41
C GLU A 131 13.46 6.55 0.71
N THR A 132 12.67 5.51 0.50
CA THR A 132 11.23 5.48 0.85
C THR A 132 11.05 5.72 2.34
N LEU A 133 11.78 4.99 3.20
CA LEU A 133 11.70 5.16 4.65
C LEU A 133 12.10 6.57 5.10
N LYS A 134 13.13 7.15 4.51
CA LYS A 134 13.56 8.52 4.82
C LYS A 134 12.44 9.53 4.58
N ILE A 135 11.77 9.47 3.42
CA ILE A 135 10.71 10.40 3.06
C ILE A 135 9.45 10.13 3.90
N ILE A 136 9.07 8.88 4.11
CA ILE A 136 7.92 8.53 4.96
C ILE A 136 8.14 9.01 6.39
N ASN A 137 9.33 8.80 6.97
CA ASN A 137 9.66 9.29 8.31
C ASN A 137 9.64 10.82 8.40
N GLU A 138 10.10 11.53 7.37
CA GLU A 138 9.96 12.99 7.29
C GLU A 138 8.48 13.40 7.35
N LEU A 139 7.62 12.77 6.54
CA LEU A 139 6.20 13.10 6.47
C LEU A 139 5.45 12.81 7.77
N VAL A 140 5.65 11.64 8.38
CA VAL A 140 4.99 11.30 9.65
C VAL A 140 5.52 12.15 10.81
N HIS A 141 6.79 12.54 10.79
CA HIS A 141 7.37 13.45 11.80
C HIS A 141 6.73 14.84 11.73
N LEU A 142 6.44 15.36 10.55
CA LEU A 142 5.68 16.62 10.39
C LEU A 142 4.28 16.55 11.00
N ASN A 143 3.73 15.35 11.13
CA ASN A 143 2.45 15.06 11.77
C ASN A 143 2.60 14.64 13.27
N ASN A 144 3.76 14.88 13.88
CA ASN A 144 4.13 14.50 15.24
C ASN A 144 3.99 12.98 15.52
N GLY A 145 4.16 12.15 14.51
CA GLY A 145 4.05 10.71 14.59
C GLY A 145 5.35 9.99 14.29
N THR A 146 5.29 8.67 14.39
CA THR A 146 6.35 7.72 14.00
C THR A 146 5.74 6.62 13.16
N PHE A 147 6.48 6.13 12.16
CA PHE A 147 6.12 4.94 11.42
C PHE A 147 6.88 3.74 12.00
N GLU A 148 6.15 2.76 12.48
CA GLU A 148 6.73 1.56 13.10
C GLU A 148 6.08 0.30 12.51
N TYR A 149 6.87 -0.75 12.38
CA TYR A 149 6.40 -2.06 11.92
C TYR A 149 7.18 -3.20 12.57
N ASP A 150 6.55 -4.35 12.66
CA ASP A 150 7.20 -5.56 13.15
C ASP A 150 8.15 -6.11 12.06
N PRO A 151 9.41 -6.44 12.38
CA PRO A 151 10.31 -7.12 11.44
C PRO A 151 9.72 -8.38 10.80
N ALA A 152 8.83 -9.09 11.51
CA ALA A 152 8.13 -10.25 10.97
C ALA A 152 7.22 -9.91 9.78
N ASP A 153 6.73 -8.66 9.69
CA ASP A 153 5.94 -8.19 8.55
C ASP A 153 6.78 -8.14 7.27
N ILE A 154 8.02 -7.71 7.38
CA ILE A 154 8.94 -7.67 6.26
C ILE A 154 9.24 -9.08 5.74
N GLU A 155 9.38 -10.05 6.62
CA GLU A 155 9.66 -11.43 6.20
C GLU A 155 8.49 -12.04 5.39
N ILE A 156 7.24 -11.81 5.83
CA ILE A 156 6.09 -12.30 5.07
C ILE A 156 5.87 -11.52 3.78
N MET A 157 6.12 -10.21 3.78
CA MET A 157 6.03 -9.35 2.60
C MET A 157 7.07 -9.76 1.55
N LYS A 158 8.33 -10.04 1.93
CA LYS A 158 9.37 -10.55 1.03
C LYS A 158 8.99 -11.89 0.40
N LYS A 159 8.33 -12.76 1.15
CA LYS A 159 7.84 -14.02 0.60
C LYS A 159 6.74 -13.76 -0.43
N ALA A 160 5.76 -12.96 -0.09
CA ALA A 160 4.64 -12.63 -0.97
C ALA A 160 5.09 -11.91 -2.25
N ALA A 161 6.07 -11.00 -2.17
CA ALA A 161 6.61 -10.28 -3.32
C ALA A 161 7.18 -11.20 -4.41
N LYS A 162 7.72 -12.37 -4.02
CA LYS A 162 8.23 -13.38 -4.95
C LYS A 162 7.13 -14.25 -5.57
N GLU A 163 5.98 -14.29 -4.94
CA GLU A 163 4.88 -15.18 -5.28
C GLU A 163 3.67 -14.41 -5.87
N ASN A 164 3.70 -13.09 -5.84
CA ASN A 164 2.68 -12.24 -6.44
C ASN A 164 2.72 -12.36 -7.97
N ASP A 165 1.62 -12.76 -8.61
CA ASP A 165 1.62 -13.09 -10.04
C ASP A 165 1.48 -11.85 -10.92
N TYR A 166 0.79 -10.81 -10.47
CA TYR A 166 0.55 -9.61 -11.28
C TYR A 166 0.25 -8.36 -10.44
N LEU A 167 0.43 -7.21 -11.07
CA LEU A 167 -0.07 -5.92 -10.61
C LEU A 167 -1.20 -5.46 -11.53
N GLY A 168 -2.36 -5.17 -10.96
CA GLY A 168 -3.38 -4.38 -11.61
C GLY A 168 -3.10 -2.89 -11.40
N MET A 169 -3.33 -2.09 -12.41
CA MET A 169 -3.11 -0.66 -12.34
C MET A 169 -4.38 0.11 -12.74
N ASN A 170 -4.85 0.95 -11.83
CA ASN A 170 -5.79 2.02 -12.13
C ASN A 170 -5.01 3.32 -12.32
N HIS A 171 -5.28 4.04 -13.38
CA HIS A 171 -4.64 5.32 -13.66
C HIS A 171 -5.68 6.29 -14.23
N TYR A 172 -5.90 7.41 -13.55
CA TYR A 172 -6.92 8.37 -13.93
C TYR A 172 -6.33 9.73 -14.32
N GLN A 173 -5.25 10.13 -13.65
CA GLN A 173 -4.71 11.49 -13.76
C GLN A 173 -3.25 11.58 -13.34
N SER A 174 -2.65 12.72 -13.65
CA SER A 174 -1.34 13.14 -13.19
C SER A 174 -1.47 14.46 -12.44
N HIS A 175 -0.53 14.75 -11.54
CA HIS A 175 -0.54 15.96 -10.74
C HIS A 175 0.72 16.79 -10.97
N PHE A 176 0.57 18.11 -11.04
CA PHE A 176 1.67 19.06 -10.98
C PHE A 176 1.78 19.60 -9.55
N ILE A 177 2.91 19.37 -8.91
CA ILE A 177 3.14 19.64 -7.50
C ILE A 177 3.99 20.89 -7.35
N LYS A 178 3.52 21.81 -6.53
CA LYS A 178 4.24 23.02 -6.14
C LYS A 178 4.59 22.98 -4.65
N ALA A 179 5.83 23.32 -4.31
CA ALA A 179 6.21 23.56 -2.91
C ALA A 179 5.62 24.87 -2.40
N TYR A 180 5.27 24.90 -1.12
CA TYR A 180 4.82 26.11 -0.42
C TYR A 180 5.91 26.62 0.53
#